data_1236e0840cfed0a5c1c8a12d6b3ded1d
#
_entry.id   1236e0840cfed0a5c1c8a12d6b3ded1d
#
_cell.length_a   1.000
_cell.length_b   1.000
_cell.length_c   1.000
_cell.angle_alpha   90.00
_cell.angle_beta   90.00
_cell.angle_gamma   90.00
#
_symmetry.space_group_name_H-M   'P 1'
#
loop_
_entity.id
_entity.type
_entity.pdbx_description
1 polymer ?
#
loop_
_entity_poly.entity_id
_entity_poly.type
_entity_poly.pdbx_seq_one_letter_code
_entity_poly.pdbx_strand_id
1 'polypeptide(L)'
;YAGMKTDESNPVILNDMKESGMLFASEDIVHSYPHCWRCKGPIIFRATPQWFCSVESFKEQAVAACDDVRWVPGWGIDRMKSMIRERNDWCISRQRKWGLPIPVFYCKDCGKPICTDETIDAISKLFAAEGSNAWFAKEAEEILPEGFACPHCGAKAGFTKETDTLDGWFDSGSSHFAAMKKDQGFWPATMYLEGLDQ
;
A
#
# COMPACT_ATOMS: atom_id res chain seq x y z
N TYR A 1 22.93 0.07 -21.65
CA TYR A 1 21.68 -0.72 -21.72
C TYR A 1 20.42 0.17 -21.68
N ALA A 2 20.59 1.49 -21.65
CA ALA A 2 19.47 2.43 -21.65
C ALA A 2 18.61 2.25 -22.92
N GLY A 3 17.30 2.13 -22.74
CA GLY A 3 16.34 1.91 -23.83
C GLY A 3 16.10 0.45 -24.22
N MET A 4 16.89 -0.49 -23.70
CA MET A 4 16.67 -1.92 -23.91
C MET A 4 15.64 -2.47 -22.93
N LYS A 5 14.85 -3.45 -23.35
CA LYS A 5 14.03 -4.22 -22.41
C LYS A 5 14.93 -5.12 -21.57
N THR A 6 14.43 -5.49 -20.39
CA THR A 6 15.16 -6.35 -19.43
C THR A 6 15.63 -7.65 -20.08
N ASP A 7 14.75 -8.33 -20.80
CA ASP A 7 15.07 -9.60 -21.46
C ASP A 7 16.09 -9.45 -22.58
N GLU A 8 16.02 -8.34 -23.32
CA GLU A 8 16.93 -8.01 -24.41
C GLU A 8 18.33 -7.61 -23.90
N SER A 9 18.41 -7.04 -22.71
CA SER A 9 19.68 -6.63 -22.10
C SER A 9 20.48 -7.80 -21.51
N ASN A 10 19.83 -8.89 -21.07
CA ASN A 10 20.49 -10.01 -20.42
C ASN A 10 21.63 -10.62 -21.26
N PRO A 11 21.42 -11.01 -22.54
CA PRO A 11 22.52 -11.57 -23.34
C PRO A 11 23.63 -10.55 -23.62
N VAL A 12 23.30 -9.27 -23.72
CA VAL A 12 24.30 -8.22 -23.93
C VAL A 12 25.17 -8.07 -22.69
N ILE A 13 24.56 -8.03 -21.49
CA ILE A 13 25.27 -7.95 -20.21
C ILE A 13 26.20 -9.17 -20.04
N LEU A 14 25.71 -10.38 -20.34
CA LEU A 14 26.53 -11.60 -20.25
C LEU A 14 27.74 -11.53 -21.19
N ASN A 15 27.56 -11.03 -22.41
CA ASN A 15 28.65 -10.86 -23.35
C ASN A 15 29.70 -9.84 -22.85
N ASP A 16 29.24 -8.67 -22.38
CA ASP A 16 30.13 -7.63 -21.85
C ASP A 16 30.91 -8.13 -20.64
N MET A 17 30.26 -8.90 -19.75
CA MET A 17 30.95 -9.53 -18.61
C MET A 17 31.99 -10.56 -19.05
N LYS A 18 31.71 -11.31 -20.12
CA LYS A 18 32.64 -12.27 -20.69
C LYS A 18 33.85 -11.57 -21.32
N GLU A 19 33.60 -10.54 -22.10
CA GLU A 19 34.67 -9.78 -22.76
C GLU A 19 35.57 -9.04 -21.77
N SER A 20 34.97 -8.52 -20.68
CA SER A 20 35.74 -7.85 -19.60
C SER A 20 36.42 -8.83 -18.62
N GLY A 21 36.23 -10.13 -18.78
CA GLY A 21 36.79 -11.15 -17.86
C GLY A 21 36.15 -11.16 -16.47
N MET A 22 35.00 -10.51 -16.32
CA MET A 22 34.25 -10.48 -15.03
C MET A 22 33.28 -11.66 -14.86
N LEU A 23 32.97 -12.39 -15.94
CA LEU A 23 32.09 -13.54 -15.86
C LEU A 23 32.85 -14.76 -15.33
N PHE A 24 32.50 -15.20 -14.13
CA PHE A 24 33.11 -16.39 -13.53
C PHE A 24 32.62 -17.67 -14.19
N ALA A 25 31.30 -17.83 -14.30
CA ALA A 25 30.63 -18.96 -14.94
C ALA A 25 29.21 -18.58 -15.36
N SER A 26 28.66 -19.31 -16.31
CA SER A 26 27.28 -19.21 -16.73
C SER A 26 26.73 -20.60 -17.03
N GLU A 27 25.53 -20.90 -16.52
CA GLU A 27 24.85 -22.17 -16.71
C GLU A 27 23.38 -21.91 -17.01
N ASP A 28 22.82 -22.64 -17.97
CA ASP A 28 21.39 -22.59 -18.24
C ASP A 28 20.64 -23.49 -17.29
N ILE A 29 19.61 -22.94 -16.62
CA ILE A 29 18.74 -23.66 -15.72
C ILE A 29 17.30 -23.59 -16.18
N VAL A 30 16.53 -24.64 -15.97
CA VAL A 30 15.09 -24.67 -16.19
C VAL A 30 14.38 -24.66 -14.86
N HIS A 31 13.59 -23.61 -14.62
CA HIS A 31 12.83 -23.47 -13.37
C HIS A 31 11.49 -22.77 -13.62
N SER A 32 10.58 -22.86 -12.66
CA SER A 32 9.32 -22.10 -12.70
C SER A 32 9.62 -20.62 -12.50
N TYR A 33 9.10 -19.76 -13.39
CA TYR A 33 9.25 -18.33 -13.30
C TYR A 33 7.88 -17.63 -13.28
N PRO A 34 7.66 -16.65 -12.38
CA PRO A 34 6.37 -15.98 -12.30
C PRO A 34 6.11 -15.07 -13.50
N HIS A 35 4.91 -15.16 -14.04
CA HIS A 35 4.42 -14.36 -15.15
C HIS A 35 3.23 -13.49 -14.73
N CYS A 36 3.11 -12.33 -15.34
CA CYS A 36 1.96 -11.45 -15.13
C CYS A 36 0.68 -12.18 -15.55
N TRP A 37 -0.30 -12.26 -14.66
CA TRP A 37 -1.58 -12.92 -14.93
C TRP A 37 -2.35 -12.27 -16.08
N ARG A 38 -2.15 -10.96 -16.33
CA ARG A 38 -2.83 -10.18 -17.37
C ARG A 38 -2.14 -10.28 -18.73
N CYS A 39 -0.88 -9.85 -18.84
CA CYS A 39 -0.17 -9.82 -20.12
C CYS A 39 0.66 -11.07 -20.41
N LYS A 40 0.76 -11.99 -19.47
CA LYS A 40 1.53 -13.25 -19.54
C LYS A 40 3.04 -13.06 -19.71
N GLY A 41 3.54 -11.84 -19.75
CA GLY A 41 4.99 -11.57 -19.76
C GLY A 41 5.65 -11.92 -18.43
N PRO A 42 6.95 -12.22 -18.42
CA PRO A 42 7.70 -12.46 -17.18
C PRO A 42 7.67 -11.21 -16.31
N ILE A 43 7.60 -11.40 -15.00
CA ILE A 43 7.71 -10.27 -14.07
C ILE A 43 9.16 -9.89 -13.86
N ILE A 44 9.39 -8.64 -13.47
CA ILE A 44 10.71 -8.14 -13.11
C ILE A 44 10.72 -7.70 -11.64
N PHE A 45 11.88 -7.74 -11.02
CA PHE A 45 12.10 -7.17 -9.70
C PHE A 45 12.50 -5.70 -9.85
N ARG A 46 11.78 -4.82 -9.18
CA ARG A 46 12.01 -3.39 -9.25
C ARG A 46 11.85 -2.76 -7.86
N ALA A 47 12.85 -2.01 -7.44
CA ALA A 47 12.74 -1.15 -6.28
C ALA A 47 11.99 0.12 -6.66
N THR A 48 10.94 0.45 -5.93
CA THR A 48 10.15 1.68 -6.09
C THR A 48 9.81 2.26 -4.73
N PRO A 49 9.70 3.59 -4.60
CA PRO A 49 9.12 4.18 -3.40
C PRO A 49 7.70 3.64 -3.19
N GLN A 50 7.39 3.25 -1.97
CA GLN A 50 6.08 2.70 -1.59
C GLN A 50 5.72 3.18 -0.18
N TRP A 51 4.42 3.22 0.11
CA TRP A 51 3.93 3.42 1.45
C TRP A 51 3.80 2.10 2.18
N PHE A 52 4.37 2.05 3.39
CA PHE A 52 4.28 0.89 4.27
C PHE A 52 3.59 1.27 5.58
N CYS A 53 2.71 0.40 6.02
CA CYS A 53 2.15 0.44 7.36
C CYS A 53 2.97 -0.49 8.25
N SER A 54 3.60 0.05 9.27
CA SER A 54 4.29 -0.77 10.25
C SER A 54 3.28 -1.54 11.11
N VAL A 55 3.44 -2.85 11.16
CA VAL A 55 2.58 -3.73 11.96
C VAL A 55 3.20 -4.09 13.31
N GLU A 56 4.47 -3.77 13.52
CA GLU A 56 5.23 -4.17 14.69
C GLU A 56 4.63 -3.62 16.00
N SER A 57 4.13 -2.38 15.97
CA SER A 57 3.60 -1.69 17.17
C SER A 57 2.36 -2.33 17.78
N PHE A 58 1.57 -3.08 17.00
CA PHE A 58 0.34 -3.72 17.49
C PHE A 58 0.36 -5.25 17.40
N LYS A 59 1.44 -5.84 16.90
CA LYS A 59 1.57 -7.28 16.67
C LYS A 59 1.29 -8.12 17.91
N GLU A 60 1.89 -7.78 19.03
CA GLU A 60 1.68 -8.50 20.29
C GLU A 60 0.26 -8.34 20.83
N GLN A 61 -0.37 -7.19 20.65
CA GLN A 61 -1.76 -6.97 21.02
C GLN A 61 -2.69 -7.85 20.17
N ALA A 62 -2.43 -7.92 18.86
CA ALA A 62 -3.20 -8.77 17.95
C ALA A 62 -3.05 -10.27 18.28
N VAL A 63 -1.82 -10.70 18.63
CA VAL A 63 -1.56 -12.08 19.09
C VAL A 63 -2.32 -12.39 20.38
N ALA A 64 -2.32 -11.48 21.35
CA ALA A 64 -3.04 -11.64 22.59
C ALA A 64 -4.57 -11.71 22.38
N ALA A 65 -5.10 -10.87 21.49
CA ALA A 65 -6.53 -10.86 21.16
C ALA A 65 -7.03 -12.19 20.54
N CYS A 66 -6.13 -13.00 19.97
CA CYS A 66 -6.50 -14.34 19.49
C CYS A 66 -6.97 -15.27 20.62
N ASP A 67 -6.56 -15.04 21.86
CA ASP A 67 -6.95 -15.87 23.01
C ASP A 67 -8.41 -15.62 23.44
N ASP A 68 -8.98 -14.46 23.10
CA ASP A 68 -10.37 -14.11 23.39
C ASP A 68 -11.36 -14.67 22.36
N VAL A 69 -10.87 -15.32 21.30
CA VAL A 69 -11.69 -15.84 20.21
C VAL A 69 -11.93 -17.33 20.39
N ARG A 70 -13.20 -17.76 20.23
CA ARG A 70 -13.53 -19.18 20.14
C ARG A 70 -13.19 -19.71 18.74
N TRP A 71 -12.16 -20.51 18.65
CA TRP A 71 -11.69 -21.09 17.39
C TRP A 71 -12.39 -22.40 17.04
N VAL A 72 -12.86 -22.51 15.80
CA VAL A 72 -13.43 -23.72 15.21
C VAL A 72 -12.88 -23.88 13.78
N PRO A 73 -12.00 -24.84 13.54
CA PRO A 73 -11.37 -25.79 14.49
C PRO A 73 -10.36 -25.14 15.43
N GLY A 74 -10.06 -25.81 16.55
CA GLY A 74 -9.20 -25.27 17.61
C GLY A 74 -7.77 -24.93 17.18
N TRP A 75 -7.21 -25.64 16.20
CA TRP A 75 -5.87 -25.33 15.65
C TRP A 75 -5.76 -23.97 14.91
N GLY A 76 -6.90 -23.36 14.64
CA GLY A 76 -6.95 -22.04 13.97
C GLY A 76 -6.20 -20.96 14.74
N ILE A 77 -6.17 -21.02 16.07
CA ILE A 77 -5.45 -20.07 16.90
C ILE A 77 -3.94 -20.09 16.64
N ASP A 78 -3.34 -21.29 16.57
CA ASP A 78 -1.89 -21.40 16.34
C ASP A 78 -1.51 -20.87 14.96
N ARG A 79 -2.33 -21.18 13.95
CA ARG A 79 -2.16 -20.66 12.59
C ARG A 79 -2.22 -19.14 12.56
N MET A 80 -3.25 -18.55 13.17
CA MET A 80 -3.43 -17.09 13.17
C MET A 80 -2.28 -16.40 13.90
N LYS A 81 -1.91 -16.90 15.08
CA LYS A 81 -0.78 -16.33 15.85
C LYS A 81 0.54 -16.40 15.09
N SER A 82 0.82 -17.51 14.38
CA SER A 82 2.02 -17.61 13.53
C SER A 82 1.98 -16.60 12.38
N MET A 83 0.86 -16.48 11.68
CA MET A 83 0.72 -15.52 10.59
C MET A 83 0.92 -14.07 11.06
N ILE A 84 0.40 -13.70 12.23
CA ILE A 84 0.60 -12.36 12.79
C ILE A 84 2.06 -12.13 13.17
N ARG A 85 2.72 -13.07 13.82
CA ARG A 85 4.12 -12.95 14.24
C ARG A 85 5.09 -12.85 13.06
N GLU A 86 4.83 -13.60 12.01
CA GLU A 86 5.66 -13.65 10.81
C GLU A 86 5.38 -12.49 9.84
N ARG A 87 4.33 -11.70 10.09
CA ARG A 87 3.94 -10.60 9.21
C ARG A 87 4.99 -9.50 9.19
N ASN A 88 5.46 -9.17 7.99
CA ASN A 88 6.26 -7.97 7.74
C ASN A 88 5.38 -6.73 7.61
N ASP A 89 6.00 -5.55 7.56
CA ASP A 89 5.31 -4.31 7.26
C ASP A 89 4.48 -4.44 5.98
N TRP A 90 3.31 -3.86 6.02
CA TRP A 90 2.34 -3.96 4.94
C TRP A 90 2.54 -2.85 3.92
N CYS A 91 2.93 -3.21 2.69
CA CYS A 91 2.93 -2.28 1.57
C CYS A 91 1.48 -1.95 1.20
N ILE A 92 1.02 -0.76 1.62
CA ILE A 92 -0.38 -0.33 1.43
C ILE A 92 -0.62 0.44 0.13
N SER A 93 0.42 0.88 -0.56
CA SER A 93 0.28 1.65 -1.81
C SER A 93 0.14 0.75 -3.04
N ARG A 94 -0.69 1.20 -3.97
CA ARG A 94 -0.89 0.56 -5.28
C ARG A 94 -0.94 1.62 -6.38
N GLN A 95 -0.27 1.37 -7.49
CA GLN A 95 -0.27 2.21 -8.67
C GLN A 95 -1.47 1.82 -9.55
N ARG A 96 -2.67 2.21 -9.13
CA ARG A 96 -3.94 1.92 -9.80
C ARG A 96 -4.73 3.21 -10.06
N LYS A 97 -5.58 3.17 -11.09
CA LYS A 97 -6.54 4.26 -11.35
C LYS A 97 -7.83 4.10 -10.54
N TRP A 98 -8.16 2.89 -10.16
CA TRP A 98 -9.32 2.57 -9.33
C TRP A 98 -8.87 2.17 -7.94
N GLY A 99 -9.43 2.79 -6.94
CA GLY A 99 -9.16 2.56 -5.52
C GLY A 99 -9.31 3.84 -4.71
N LEU A 100 -9.31 3.72 -3.39
CA LEU A 100 -9.26 4.87 -2.50
C LEU A 100 -7.87 5.52 -2.59
N PRO A 101 -7.77 6.84 -2.72
CA PRO A 101 -6.48 7.52 -2.74
C PRO A 101 -5.81 7.46 -1.37
N ILE A 102 -4.49 7.47 -1.37
CA ILE A 102 -3.70 7.68 -0.14
C ILE A 102 -3.74 9.18 0.18
N PRO A 103 -4.27 9.58 1.36
CA PRO A 103 -4.57 10.97 1.69
C PRO A 103 -3.31 11.74 2.15
N VAL A 104 -2.30 11.82 1.30
CA VAL A 104 -1.02 12.47 1.59
C VAL A 104 -0.75 13.59 0.59
N PHE A 105 -0.30 14.73 1.10
CA PHE A 105 0.23 15.81 0.30
C PHE A 105 1.76 15.84 0.35
N TYR A 106 2.36 16.52 -0.60
CA TYR A 106 3.80 16.80 -0.62
C TYR A 106 4.03 18.29 -0.79
N CYS A 107 4.97 18.82 -0.03
CA CYS A 107 5.43 20.20 -0.19
C CYS A 107 6.51 20.24 -1.28
N LYS A 108 6.33 21.08 -2.29
CA LYS A 108 7.32 21.23 -3.39
C LYS A 108 8.62 21.85 -2.91
N ASP A 109 8.57 22.71 -1.87
CA ASP A 109 9.74 23.42 -1.38
C ASP A 109 10.69 22.54 -0.58
N CYS A 110 10.16 21.67 0.29
CA CYS A 110 10.99 20.81 1.13
C CYS A 110 10.94 19.32 0.75
N GLY A 111 10.06 18.93 -0.19
CA GLY A 111 9.89 17.54 -0.66
C GLY A 111 9.27 16.59 0.37
N LYS A 112 8.89 17.06 1.54
CA LYS A 112 8.39 16.19 2.61
C LYS A 112 6.91 15.87 2.46
N PRO A 113 6.50 14.63 2.82
CA PRO A 113 5.10 14.26 2.88
C PRO A 113 4.40 14.94 4.05
N ILE A 114 3.12 15.24 3.86
CA ILE A 114 2.24 15.89 4.83
C ILE A 114 1.01 15.02 5.02
N CYS A 115 0.83 14.53 6.23
CA CYS A 115 -0.33 13.78 6.67
C CYS A 115 -0.55 14.14 8.14
N THR A 116 -1.43 15.10 8.41
CA THR A 116 -1.75 15.60 9.74
C THR A 116 -3.24 15.42 10.01
N ASP A 117 -3.64 15.48 11.29
CA ASP A 117 -5.05 15.40 11.65
C ASP A 117 -5.88 16.46 10.92
N GLU A 118 -5.35 17.68 10.79
CA GLU A 118 -6.00 18.77 10.08
C GLU A 118 -6.23 18.44 8.59
N THR A 119 -5.23 17.87 7.90
CA THR A 119 -5.36 17.49 6.49
C THR A 119 -6.31 16.31 6.31
N ILE A 120 -6.28 15.34 7.22
CA ILE A 120 -7.20 14.19 7.20
C ILE A 120 -8.64 14.64 7.44
N ASP A 121 -8.87 15.55 8.38
CA ASP A 121 -10.20 16.12 8.63
C ASP A 121 -10.75 16.87 7.41
N ALA A 122 -9.91 17.65 6.73
CA ALA A 122 -10.31 18.34 5.50
C ALA A 122 -10.71 17.35 4.40
N ILE A 123 -9.89 16.32 4.18
CA ILE A 123 -10.16 15.26 3.20
C ILE A 123 -11.43 14.48 3.58
N SER A 124 -11.61 14.14 4.85
CA SER A 124 -12.80 13.43 5.34
C SER A 124 -14.08 14.21 5.07
N LYS A 125 -14.07 15.52 5.33
CA LYS A 125 -15.21 16.41 5.02
C LYS A 125 -15.48 16.49 3.53
N LEU A 126 -14.42 16.61 2.72
CA LEU A 126 -14.53 16.61 1.27
C LEU A 126 -15.15 15.30 0.74
N PHE A 127 -14.66 14.16 1.20
CA PHE A 127 -15.15 12.85 0.78
C PHE A 127 -16.60 12.61 1.23
N ALA A 128 -16.98 13.09 2.40
CA ALA A 128 -18.36 13.02 2.87
C ALA A 128 -19.32 13.85 2.00
N ALA A 129 -18.88 14.97 1.47
CA ALA A 129 -19.68 15.87 0.66
C ALA A 129 -19.72 15.49 -0.83
N GLU A 130 -18.58 15.10 -1.41
CA GLU A 130 -18.40 14.96 -2.86
C GLU A 130 -17.93 13.54 -3.28
N GLY A 131 -17.61 12.67 -2.33
CA GLY A 131 -17.05 11.34 -2.59
C GLY A 131 -15.54 11.38 -2.84
N SER A 132 -14.90 10.21 -2.85
CA SER A 132 -13.43 10.08 -2.97
C SER A 132 -12.88 10.51 -4.33
N ASN A 133 -13.70 10.58 -5.38
CA ASN A 133 -13.29 11.08 -6.69
C ASN A 133 -12.87 12.56 -6.66
N ALA A 134 -13.33 13.33 -5.67
CA ALA A 134 -12.94 14.72 -5.48
C ALA A 134 -11.41 14.86 -5.28
N TRP A 135 -10.74 13.87 -4.72
CA TRP A 135 -9.29 13.83 -4.61
C TRP A 135 -8.59 13.98 -5.97
N PHE A 136 -9.09 13.32 -6.98
CA PHE A 136 -8.49 13.35 -8.33
C PHE A 136 -8.94 14.55 -9.15
N ALA A 137 -10.09 15.12 -8.84
CA ALA A 137 -10.70 16.22 -9.59
C ALA A 137 -10.22 17.61 -9.17
N LYS A 138 -9.82 17.76 -7.89
CA LYS A 138 -9.43 19.07 -7.32
C LYS A 138 -7.91 19.18 -7.19
N GLU A 139 -7.38 20.39 -7.17
CA GLU A 139 -5.98 20.63 -6.86
C GLU A 139 -5.72 20.55 -5.34
N ALA A 140 -4.45 20.42 -4.96
CA ALA A 140 -4.08 20.27 -3.53
C ALA A 140 -4.53 21.47 -2.70
N GLU A 141 -4.38 22.67 -3.23
CA GLU A 141 -4.74 23.93 -2.60
C GLU A 141 -6.25 24.09 -2.40
N GLU A 142 -7.08 23.44 -3.20
CA GLU A 142 -8.54 23.44 -3.07
C GLU A 142 -9.03 22.49 -1.96
N ILE A 143 -8.19 21.53 -1.57
CA ILE A 143 -8.52 20.52 -0.55
C ILE A 143 -7.98 20.93 0.81
N LEU A 144 -6.77 21.53 0.82
CA LEU A 144 -6.12 21.96 2.04
C LEU A 144 -6.91 23.10 2.72
N PRO A 145 -6.90 23.17 4.05
CA PRO A 145 -7.55 24.25 4.78
C PRO A 145 -7.05 25.64 4.38
N GLU A 146 -7.91 26.63 4.44
CA GLU A 146 -7.52 28.03 4.18
C GLU A 146 -6.38 28.45 5.10
N GLY A 147 -5.36 29.06 4.52
CA GLY A 147 -4.17 29.49 5.25
C GLY A 147 -3.22 28.39 5.68
N PHE A 148 -3.42 27.17 5.20
CA PHE A 148 -2.55 26.03 5.50
C PHE A 148 -1.09 26.35 5.19
N ALA A 149 -0.21 25.96 6.11
CA ALA A 149 1.24 26.07 5.93
C ALA A 149 1.91 24.72 6.17
N CYS A 150 2.92 24.43 5.37
CA CYS A 150 3.69 23.20 5.51
C CYS A 150 4.26 23.08 6.94
N PRO A 151 3.96 21.99 7.67
CA PRO A 151 4.44 21.83 9.05
C PRO A 151 5.96 21.66 9.15
N HIS A 152 6.64 21.43 8.02
CA HIS A 152 8.08 21.19 7.99
C HIS A 152 8.90 22.43 7.63
N CYS A 153 8.39 23.31 6.76
CA CYS A 153 9.16 24.48 6.28
C CYS A 153 8.36 25.78 6.27
N GLY A 154 7.06 25.74 6.58
CA GLY A 154 6.21 26.94 6.62
C GLY A 154 5.74 27.47 5.26
N ALA A 155 6.03 26.77 4.15
CA ALA A 155 5.53 27.15 2.84
C ALA A 155 4.00 27.16 2.81
N LYS A 156 3.40 28.16 2.17
CA LYS A 156 1.95 28.36 2.12
C LYS A 156 1.32 28.02 0.77
N ALA A 157 2.12 27.57 -0.18
CA ALA A 157 1.68 27.17 -1.52
C ALA A 157 2.64 26.13 -2.09
N GLY A 158 2.30 25.56 -3.26
CA GLY A 158 3.14 24.60 -3.93
C GLY A 158 3.02 23.21 -3.32
N PHE A 159 1.79 22.75 -3.14
CA PHE A 159 1.51 21.41 -2.68
C PHE A 159 1.15 20.49 -3.86
N THR A 160 1.47 19.21 -3.74
CA THR A 160 1.02 18.15 -4.65
C THR A 160 0.38 17.05 -3.83
N LYS A 161 -0.40 16.20 -4.51
CA LYS A 161 -1.09 15.07 -3.88
C LYS A 161 -0.40 13.77 -4.24
N GLU A 162 -0.54 12.79 -3.36
CA GLU A 162 -0.21 11.40 -3.70
C GLU A 162 -1.12 10.90 -4.82
N THR A 163 -0.56 10.12 -5.71
CA THR A 163 -1.27 9.53 -6.86
C THR A 163 -1.56 8.05 -6.70
N ASP A 164 -0.90 7.41 -5.74
CA ASP A 164 -1.13 6.01 -5.42
C ASP A 164 -2.47 5.81 -4.70
N THR A 165 -3.02 4.63 -4.84
CA THR A 165 -4.25 4.21 -4.16
C THR A 165 -3.93 3.24 -3.03
N LEU A 166 -4.84 3.12 -2.08
CA LEU A 166 -4.76 2.11 -1.02
C LEU A 166 -4.94 0.70 -1.59
N ASP A 167 -4.31 -0.26 -0.96
CA ASP A 167 -4.53 -1.68 -1.20
C ASP A 167 -5.99 -2.04 -0.94
N GLY A 168 -6.61 -2.84 -1.81
CA GLY A 168 -7.99 -3.30 -1.63
C GLY A 168 -8.22 -4.09 -0.34
N TRP A 169 -7.18 -4.68 0.24
CA TRP A 169 -7.26 -5.30 1.55
C TRP A 169 -7.41 -4.29 2.69
N PHE A 170 -7.01 -3.04 2.49
CA PHE A 170 -7.32 -1.96 3.41
C PHE A 170 -8.81 -1.66 3.43
N ASP A 171 -9.44 -1.60 2.25
CA ASP A 171 -10.88 -1.37 2.13
C ASP A 171 -11.66 -2.51 2.81
N SER A 172 -11.28 -3.75 2.52
CA SER A 172 -11.86 -4.95 3.13
C SER A 172 -11.69 -4.95 4.66
N GLY A 173 -10.47 -4.77 5.15
CA GLY A 173 -10.18 -4.76 6.59
C GLY A 173 -10.87 -3.63 7.36
N SER A 174 -11.13 -2.49 6.69
CA SER A 174 -11.84 -1.35 7.29
C SER A 174 -13.36 -1.47 7.25
N SER A 175 -13.94 -2.40 6.49
CA SER A 175 -15.39 -2.56 6.29
C SER A 175 -16.15 -2.70 7.61
N HIS A 176 -15.54 -3.37 8.59
CA HIS A 176 -16.12 -3.55 9.92
C HIS A 176 -16.45 -2.23 10.63
N PHE A 177 -15.66 -1.18 10.38
CA PHE A 177 -15.90 0.15 10.92
C PHE A 177 -16.55 1.10 9.92
N ALA A 178 -16.10 1.06 8.66
CA ALA A 178 -16.53 2.02 7.65
C ALA A 178 -17.92 1.75 7.09
N ALA A 179 -18.28 0.46 6.85
CA ALA A 179 -19.56 0.09 6.27
C ALA A 179 -20.63 -0.24 7.30
N MET A 180 -20.22 -0.71 8.48
CA MET A 180 -21.16 -1.10 9.53
C MET A 180 -21.62 0.12 10.32
N LYS A 181 -22.91 0.41 10.28
CA LYS A 181 -23.51 1.58 10.94
C LYS A 181 -23.96 1.23 12.36
N LYS A 182 -23.24 1.70 13.36
CA LYS A 182 -23.54 1.49 14.78
C LYS A 182 -24.89 2.09 15.20
N ASP A 183 -25.20 3.27 14.70
CA ASP A 183 -26.44 4.00 14.95
C ASP A 183 -27.69 3.29 14.41
N GLN A 184 -27.50 2.41 13.41
CA GLN A 184 -28.57 1.58 12.84
C GLN A 184 -28.59 0.15 13.37
N GLY A 185 -27.77 -0.18 14.35
CA GLY A 185 -27.70 -1.51 14.97
C GLY A 185 -27.04 -2.61 14.13
N PHE A 186 -26.33 -2.23 13.07
CA PHE A 186 -25.62 -3.19 12.20
C PHE A 186 -24.22 -3.57 12.70
N TRP A 187 -23.78 -3.00 13.79
CA TRP A 187 -22.49 -3.30 14.39
C TRP A 187 -22.67 -3.86 15.83
N PRO A 188 -21.94 -4.91 16.22
CA PRO A 188 -21.01 -5.72 15.42
C PRO A 188 -21.75 -6.61 14.40
N ALA A 189 -21.00 -7.04 13.36
CA ALA A 189 -21.52 -7.93 12.32
C ALA A 189 -21.98 -9.27 12.94
N THR A 190 -23.14 -9.77 12.47
CA THR A 190 -23.61 -11.11 12.84
C THR A 190 -22.74 -12.21 12.22
N MET A 191 -22.25 -11.96 11.01
CA MET A 191 -21.34 -12.83 10.28
C MET A 191 -20.38 -11.98 9.44
N TYR A 192 -19.12 -12.34 9.47
CA TYR A 192 -18.07 -11.73 8.63
C TYR A 192 -17.31 -12.85 7.92
N LEU A 193 -17.42 -12.90 6.59
CA LEU A 193 -16.79 -13.93 5.75
C LEU A 193 -15.54 -13.37 5.10
N GLU A 194 -14.42 -13.91 5.49
CA GLU A 194 -13.11 -13.45 5.04
C GLU A 194 -12.17 -14.62 4.74
N GLY A 195 -11.12 -14.34 3.95
CA GLY A 195 -10.01 -15.27 3.81
C GLY A 195 -9.04 -15.20 5.00
N LEU A 196 -8.10 -16.12 5.02
CA LEU A 196 -7.07 -16.16 6.08
C LEU A 196 -6.16 -14.93 6.07
N ASP A 197 -6.03 -14.25 4.94
CA ASP A 197 -5.16 -13.09 4.78
C ASP A 197 -5.71 -11.81 5.42
N GLN A 198 -6.98 -11.81 5.72
CA GLN A 198 -7.69 -10.66 6.27
C GLN A 198 -7.82 -10.72 7.77
#